data_7ba5ac6fe408fdc606b07c4d6c423595
#
_entry.id   7ba5ac6fe408fdc606b07c4d6c423595
#
_cell.length_a   1.000
_cell.length_b   1.000
_cell.length_c   1.000
_cell.angle_alpha   90.00
_cell.angle_beta   90.00
_cell.angle_gamma   90.00
#
_symmetry.space_group_name_H-M   'P 1'
#
loop_
_entity.id
_entity.type
_entity.pdbx_description
1 polymer ?
#
loop_
_entity_poly.entity_id
_entity_poly.type
_entity_poly.pdbx_seq_one_letter_code
_entity_poly.pdbx_strand_id
1 'polypeptide(L)'
;MRRFSYLIALSSVLAISACANNQSQSSAGASDSASSHEQHAKASGACRSAGEGRKVNGKGKNDIYMCKASVALNSAEAKSVLNPNIKVSYGSTGNKTLVSRQIANMVGKSPEESCQRAFLSTVKRFQSTALEKNAKSVHLVSYFDKKTVGGDEYECHVATWNSRVVLKGSLH
;
A
#
# COMPACT_ATOMS: atom_id res chain seq x y z
N MET A 1 -27.17 -43.16 -2.24
CA MET A 1 -27.27 -43.69 -3.62
C MET A 1 -27.90 -42.63 -4.48
N ARG A 2 -27.09 -42.00 -5.34
CA ARG A 2 -27.48 -41.43 -6.64
C ARG A 2 -26.25 -40.71 -7.19
N ARG A 3 -25.58 -41.44 -8.10
CA ARG A 3 -24.49 -40.94 -8.94
C ARG A 3 -25.13 -40.11 -10.06
N PHE A 4 -24.56 -38.94 -10.34
CA PHE A 4 -24.75 -38.29 -11.63
C PHE A 4 -23.39 -37.96 -12.20
N SER A 5 -23.02 -38.77 -13.17
CA SER A 5 -21.94 -38.53 -14.13
C SER A 5 -22.45 -37.56 -15.19
N TYR A 6 -21.72 -36.48 -15.48
CA TYR A 6 -21.86 -35.77 -16.74
C TYR A 6 -20.47 -35.56 -17.35
N LEU A 7 -20.25 -36.35 -18.40
CA LEU A 7 -19.23 -36.13 -19.44
C LEU A 7 -19.83 -35.19 -20.49
N ILE A 8 -19.15 -34.18 -20.94
CA ILE A 8 -19.26 -33.51 -22.26
C ILE A 8 -18.02 -32.65 -22.38
N ALA A 9 -17.06 -33.03 -23.13
CA ALA A 9 -16.78 -32.95 -24.57
C ALA A 9 -16.01 -31.67 -24.96
N LEU A 10 -14.83 -31.94 -25.51
CA LEU A 10 -13.86 -31.04 -26.17
C LEU A 10 -14.49 -30.19 -27.27
N SER A 11 -14.00 -28.98 -27.43
CA SER A 11 -13.78 -28.40 -28.76
C SER A 11 -12.66 -27.37 -28.73
N SER A 12 -11.60 -27.71 -29.42
CA SER A 12 -10.42 -26.96 -29.81
C SER A 12 -10.78 -25.98 -30.93
N VAL A 13 -10.37 -24.71 -30.82
CA VAL A 13 -10.20 -23.85 -32.00
C VAL A 13 -8.85 -23.14 -31.88
N LEU A 14 -7.94 -23.54 -32.74
CA LEU A 14 -6.70 -22.84 -33.09
C LEU A 14 -7.05 -21.69 -34.04
N ALA A 15 -6.60 -20.50 -33.77
CA ALA A 15 -6.45 -19.45 -34.76
C ALA A 15 -5.05 -18.85 -34.66
N ILE A 16 -4.25 -19.19 -35.65
CA ILE A 16 -2.93 -18.64 -35.93
C ILE A 16 -3.17 -17.39 -36.80
N SER A 17 -2.63 -16.25 -36.37
CA SER A 17 -2.46 -15.10 -37.28
C SER A 17 -1.07 -14.54 -37.11
N ALA A 18 -0.25 -14.85 -38.07
CA ALA A 18 1.04 -14.22 -38.38
C ALA A 18 0.82 -13.01 -39.28
N CYS A 19 1.49 -11.90 -38.98
CA CYS A 19 1.87 -10.83 -39.92
C CYS A 19 3.01 -10.07 -39.27
N ALA A 20 4.15 -10.21 -39.78
CA ALA A 20 4.90 -9.70 -40.94
C ALA A 20 5.78 -8.52 -40.55
N ASN A 21 7.06 -8.76 -40.77
CA ASN A 21 8.21 -7.87 -40.80
C ASN A 21 7.99 -6.49 -41.43
N ASN A 22 8.66 -5.48 -40.87
CA ASN A 22 9.31 -4.52 -41.74
C ASN A 22 10.69 -4.13 -41.16
N GLN A 23 11.71 -4.58 -41.88
CA GLN A 23 13.10 -4.20 -41.72
C GLN A 23 13.33 -2.87 -42.45
N SER A 24 14.00 -1.93 -41.81
CA SER A 24 14.85 -0.99 -42.54
C SER A 24 16.04 -0.61 -41.65
N GLN A 25 17.20 -0.96 -42.17
CA GLN A 25 18.53 -0.65 -41.65
C GLN A 25 18.84 0.84 -41.78
N SER A 26 19.58 1.41 -40.84
CA SER A 26 20.92 1.99 -40.99
C SER A 26 21.31 2.86 -39.81
N SER A 27 22.35 2.51 -39.24
CA SER A 27 23.73 2.98 -38.97
C SER A 27 23.94 3.78 -37.70
N ALA A 28 24.78 3.15 -36.86
CA ALA A 28 25.94 3.65 -36.08
C ALA A 28 25.80 4.94 -35.27
N GLY A 29 26.01 4.78 -33.97
CA GLY A 29 26.37 5.82 -33.01
C GLY A 29 26.40 5.29 -31.58
N ALA A 30 27.60 5.21 -31.04
CA ALA A 30 27.91 4.62 -29.73
C ALA A 30 27.37 5.40 -28.53
N SER A 31 27.27 4.65 -27.40
CA SER A 31 27.32 5.12 -25.99
C SER A 31 26.13 5.93 -25.48
N ASP A 32 25.32 5.44 -24.56
CA ASP A 32 25.55 5.45 -23.13
C ASP A 32 24.46 4.70 -22.38
N SER A 33 24.92 4.08 -21.32
CA SER A 33 24.16 3.34 -20.33
C SER A 33 23.11 4.15 -19.61
N ALA A 34 22.16 3.42 -19.05
CA ALA A 34 21.19 3.83 -18.05
C ALA A 34 19.79 4.18 -18.57
N SER A 35 19.08 3.17 -19.05
CA SER A 35 17.61 3.26 -19.05
C SER A 35 17.11 2.81 -17.67
N SER A 36 17.05 3.76 -16.76
CA SER A 36 16.17 3.66 -15.59
C SER A 36 14.73 3.56 -16.08
N HIS A 37 14.08 2.44 -15.82
CA HIS A 37 12.64 2.30 -15.95
C HIS A 37 11.94 3.19 -14.92
N GLU A 38 11.85 4.47 -15.20
CA GLU A 38 10.92 5.39 -14.56
C GLU A 38 9.54 5.27 -15.25
N GLN A 39 8.83 4.22 -14.94
CA GLN A 39 7.38 4.30 -15.04
C GLN A 39 6.88 5.01 -13.80
N HIS A 40 6.98 6.33 -13.80
CA HIS A 40 6.25 7.18 -12.87
C HIS A 40 4.75 7.02 -13.16
N ALA A 41 4.11 6.12 -12.42
CA ALA A 41 2.68 6.23 -12.21
C ALA A 41 2.44 7.65 -11.65
N LYS A 42 1.60 8.41 -12.34
CA LYS A 42 1.22 9.80 -12.02
C LYS A 42 0.91 9.88 -10.54
N ALA A 43 1.80 10.47 -9.74
CA ALA A 43 1.61 10.60 -8.31
C ALA A 43 0.29 11.34 -8.08
N SER A 44 -0.64 10.71 -7.35
CA SER A 44 -1.97 11.28 -7.07
C SER A 44 -1.89 12.48 -6.12
N GLY A 45 -0.69 12.86 -5.68
CA GLY A 45 -0.46 13.89 -4.68
C GLY A 45 -0.88 13.51 -3.26
N ALA A 46 -1.21 12.24 -3.05
CA ALA A 46 -1.57 11.73 -1.73
C ALA A 46 -0.38 11.62 -0.77
N CYS A 47 0.83 11.42 -1.30
CA CYS A 47 2.07 11.35 -0.52
C CYS A 47 3.11 12.35 -1.04
N ARG A 48 3.85 12.95 -0.12
CA ARG A 48 5.03 13.75 -0.41
C ARG A 48 6.27 13.15 0.26
N SER A 49 7.42 13.25 -0.38
CA SER A 49 8.69 12.87 0.24
C SER A 49 9.02 13.85 1.39
N ALA A 50 9.48 13.29 2.50
CA ALA A 50 9.93 14.03 3.68
C ALA A 50 11.43 13.78 3.98
N GLY A 51 12.16 13.23 3.01
CA GLY A 51 13.59 12.97 3.10
C GLY A 51 13.92 11.54 3.49
N GLU A 52 15.14 11.33 3.96
CA GLU A 52 15.63 10.02 4.42
C GLU A 52 15.49 9.87 5.94
N GLY A 53 15.00 8.71 6.36
CA GLY A 53 14.97 8.32 7.76
C GLY A 53 16.29 7.66 8.20
N ARG A 54 16.39 7.41 9.51
CA ARG A 54 17.56 6.73 10.10
C ARG A 54 17.72 5.33 9.50
N LYS A 55 18.90 5.05 8.95
CA LYS A 55 19.27 3.74 8.41
C LYS A 55 19.75 2.82 9.54
N VAL A 56 19.35 1.56 9.52
CA VAL A 56 19.87 0.55 10.45
C VAL A 56 21.33 0.27 10.08
N ASN A 57 22.26 0.45 11.04
CA ASN A 57 23.69 0.31 10.81
C ASN A 57 24.24 1.17 9.65
N GLY A 58 23.60 2.32 9.37
CA GLY A 58 24.02 3.20 8.28
C GLY A 58 23.79 2.66 6.87
N LYS A 59 23.12 1.51 6.72
CA LYS A 59 22.92 0.82 5.43
C LYS A 59 21.45 0.71 5.06
N GLY A 60 21.20 0.53 3.75
CA GLY A 60 19.88 0.31 3.19
C GLY A 60 19.07 1.59 2.93
N LYS A 61 17.95 1.43 2.24
CA LYS A 61 17.00 2.48 1.94
C LYS A 61 16.02 2.65 3.10
N ASN A 62 15.73 3.89 3.49
CA ASN A 62 14.67 4.22 4.45
C ASN A 62 14.16 5.63 4.15
N ASP A 63 13.37 5.78 3.09
CA ASP A 63 12.80 7.06 2.70
C ASP A 63 11.53 7.33 3.50
N ILE A 64 11.35 8.57 3.94
CA ILE A 64 10.16 9.01 4.66
C ILE A 64 9.19 9.65 3.68
N TYR A 65 7.93 9.24 3.79
CA TYR A 65 6.81 9.84 3.10
C TYR A 65 5.75 10.30 4.10
N MET A 66 5.19 11.49 3.85
CA MET A 66 4.00 11.98 4.54
C MET A 66 2.82 11.84 3.60
N CYS A 67 1.83 11.06 3.99
CA CYS A 67 0.69 10.70 3.15
C CYS A 67 -0.63 11.11 3.81
N LYS A 68 -1.62 11.50 3.00
CA LYS A 68 -2.95 11.91 3.50
C LYS A 68 -3.80 10.69 3.88
N ALA A 69 -4.20 10.64 5.14
CA ALA A 69 -5.04 9.56 5.66
C ALA A 69 -6.44 9.59 5.05
N SER A 70 -7.00 10.77 4.81
CA SER A 70 -8.30 10.94 4.15
C SER A 70 -8.31 10.32 2.75
N VAL A 71 -7.24 10.48 1.96
CA VAL A 71 -7.13 9.86 0.63
C VAL A 71 -7.09 8.34 0.74
N ALA A 72 -6.28 7.81 1.65
CA ALA A 72 -6.17 6.36 1.87
C ALA A 72 -7.50 5.75 2.35
N LEU A 73 -8.19 6.37 3.31
CA LEU A 73 -9.47 5.89 3.86
C LEU A 73 -10.63 5.95 2.86
N ASN A 74 -10.59 6.87 1.89
CA ASN A 74 -11.61 6.99 0.84
C ASN A 74 -11.29 6.17 -0.42
N SER A 75 -10.16 5.48 -0.48
CA SER A 75 -9.74 4.68 -1.63
C SER A 75 -10.65 3.49 -1.90
N ALA A 76 -10.63 2.97 -3.13
CA ALA A 76 -11.34 1.73 -3.48
C ALA A 76 -10.83 0.53 -2.66
N GLU A 77 -9.51 0.49 -2.37
CA GLU A 77 -8.91 -0.54 -1.53
C GLU A 77 -9.46 -0.49 -0.10
N ALA A 78 -9.58 0.71 0.50
CA ALA A 78 -10.17 0.87 1.84
C ALA A 78 -11.59 0.30 1.91
N LYS A 79 -12.43 0.60 0.91
CA LYS A 79 -13.81 0.09 0.83
C LYS A 79 -13.87 -1.44 0.75
N SER A 80 -12.86 -2.09 0.19
CA SER A 80 -12.81 -3.55 0.05
C SER A 80 -12.24 -4.27 1.27
N VAL A 81 -11.33 -3.61 2.04
CA VAL A 81 -10.57 -4.30 3.11
C VAL A 81 -10.97 -3.89 4.53
N LEU A 82 -11.61 -2.72 4.70
CA LEU A 82 -12.02 -2.23 6.01
C LEU A 82 -13.44 -2.67 6.36
N ASN A 83 -13.67 -2.86 7.67
CA ASN A 83 -15.00 -3.20 8.17
C ASN A 83 -15.88 -1.94 8.23
N PRO A 84 -17.00 -1.87 7.48
CA PRO A 84 -17.87 -0.69 7.45
C PRO A 84 -18.62 -0.45 8.78
N ASN A 85 -18.73 -1.46 9.64
CA ASN A 85 -19.43 -1.36 10.93
C ASN A 85 -18.57 -0.75 12.05
N ILE A 86 -17.26 -0.57 11.81
CA ILE A 86 -16.34 0.06 12.75
C ILE A 86 -15.91 1.40 12.17
N LYS A 87 -16.40 2.49 12.74
CA LYS A 87 -16.06 3.84 12.30
C LYS A 87 -14.58 4.14 12.52
N VAL A 88 -13.94 4.77 11.56
CA VAL A 88 -12.54 5.20 11.64
C VAL A 88 -12.48 6.72 11.59
N SER A 89 -11.83 7.33 12.57
CA SER A 89 -11.43 8.73 12.53
C SER A 89 -9.92 8.85 12.66
N TYR A 90 -9.36 9.88 12.05
CA TYR A 90 -7.93 10.09 11.99
C TYR A 90 -7.57 11.53 12.42
N GLY A 91 -6.39 11.71 13.03
CA GLY A 91 -5.83 12.99 13.41
C GLY A 91 -5.76 13.25 14.92
N SER A 92 -6.45 12.44 15.70
CA SER A 92 -6.41 12.51 17.17
C SER A 92 -6.73 11.17 17.81
N THR A 93 -6.39 11.01 19.10
CA THR A 93 -6.72 9.81 19.89
C THR A 93 -7.24 10.21 21.25
N GLY A 94 -7.92 9.26 21.93
CA GLY A 94 -8.25 9.35 23.35
C GLY A 94 -7.06 9.01 24.28
N ASN A 95 -7.33 8.88 25.57
CA ASN A 95 -6.30 8.66 26.61
C ASN A 95 -5.79 7.21 26.67
N LYS A 96 -6.69 6.24 26.53
CA LYS A 96 -6.32 4.80 26.53
C LYS A 96 -5.96 4.37 25.12
N THR A 97 -4.67 4.30 24.82
CA THR A 97 -4.20 4.03 23.46
C THR A 97 -3.48 2.70 23.33
N LEU A 98 -3.59 2.12 22.17
CA LEU A 98 -2.82 0.99 21.65
C LEU A 98 -1.91 1.48 20.53
N VAL A 99 -0.86 0.71 20.24
CA VAL A 99 0.04 0.98 19.11
C VAL A 99 0.04 -0.24 18.21
N SER A 100 -0.08 0.00 16.91
CA SER A 100 0.06 -1.04 15.89
C SER A 100 1.03 -0.61 14.81
N ARG A 101 1.86 -1.54 14.38
CA ARG A 101 2.80 -1.40 13.28
C ARG A 101 2.52 -2.47 12.24
N GLN A 102 2.36 -2.04 11.00
CA GLN A 102 2.18 -2.97 9.87
C GLN A 102 3.14 -2.63 8.73
N ILE A 103 3.39 -3.63 7.92
CA ILE A 103 4.24 -3.53 6.74
C ILE A 103 3.46 -3.93 5.50
N ALA A 104 3.85 -3.39 4.35
CA ALA A 104 3.38 -3.84 3.04
C ALA A 104 4.56 -4.10 2.11
N ASN A 105 4.40 -5.03 1.19
CA ASN A 105 5.39 -5.34 0.18
C ASN A 105 5.53 -4.18 -0.81
N MET A 106 6.78 -3.82 -1.13
CA MET A 106 7.13 -2.73 -2.05
C MET A 106 7.41 -3.20 -3.49
N VAL A 107 7.66 -4.49 -3.71
CA VAL A 107 8.05 -5.03 -5.01
C VAL A 107 6.95 -4.77 -6.06
N GLY A 108 7.32 -4.09 -7.15
CA GLY A 108 6.40 -3.76 -8.25
C GLY A 108 5.36 -2.68 -7.92
N LYS A 109 5.55 -1.92 -6.82
CA LYS A 109 4.62 -0.87 -6.37
C LYS A 109 5.32 0.47 -6.22
N SER A 110 4.55 1.54 -6.38
CA SER A 110 5.00 2.87 -6.00
C SER A 110 5.08 3.02 -4.47
N PRO A 111 5.90 3.96 -3.96
CA PRO A 111 5.92 4.30 -2.54
C PRO A 111 4.51 4.62 -2.00
N GLU A 112 3.73 5.37 -2.76
CA GLU A 112 2.37 5.77 -2.40
C GLU A 112 1.45 4.56 -2.23
N GLU A 113 1.41 3.64 -3.21
CA GLU A 113 0.60 2.42 -3.16
C GLU A 113 0.99 1.54 -1.98
N SER A 114 2.29 1.34 -1.76
CA SER A 114 2.78 0.52 -0.66
C SER A 114 2.50 1.16 0.71
N CYS A 115 2.65 2.49 0.84
CA CYS A 115 2.30 3.23 2.05
C CYS A 115 0.80 3.16 2.35
N GLN A 116 -0.06 3.30 1.34
CA GLN A 116 -1.51 3.14 1.50
C GLN A 116 -1.85 1.74 2.03
N ARG A 117 -1.28 0.69 1.45
CA ARG A 117 -1.50 -0.69 1.91
C ARG A 117 -1.04 -0.93 3.35
N ALA A 118 0.14 -0.42 3.72
CA ALA A 118 0.64 -0.51 5.09
C ALA A 118 -0.28 0.23 6.08
N PHE A 119 -0.75 1.42 5.69
CA PHE A 119 -1.70 2.20 6.47
C PHE A 119 -3.03 1.46 6.66
N LEU A 120 -3.66 0.99 5.58
CA LEU A 120 -4.93 0.26 5.65
C LEU A 120 -4.81 -1.05 6.43
N SER A 121 -3.68 -1.75 6.32
CA SER A 121 -3.40 -2.93 7.14
C SER A 121 -3.35 -2.59 8.63
N THR A 122 -2.77 -1.42 8.99
CA THR A 122 -2.74 -0.94 10.36
C THR A 122 -4.14 -0.58 10.86
N VAL A 123 -4.93 0.14 10.06
CA VAL A 123 -6.34 0.47 10.38
C VAL A 123 -7.15 -0.81 10.59
N LYS A 124 -7.03 -1.78 9.68
CA LYS A 124 -7.73 -3.08 9.79
C LYS A 124 -7.38 -3.81 11.08
N ARG A 125 -6.11 -3.76 11.54
CA ARG A 125 -5.71 -4.35 12.81
C ARG A 125 -6.41 -3.68 13.99
N PHE A 126 -6.56 -2.35 13.98
CA PHE A 126 -7.34 -1.64 15.00
C PHE A 126 -8.82 -2.00 14.96
N GLN A 127 -9.42 -2.12 13.78
CA GLN A 127 -10.82 -2.55 13.64
C GLN A 127 -11.04 -3.97 14.17
N SER A 128 -10.11 -4.92 13.91
CA SER A 128 -10.18 -6.26 14.50
C SER A 128 -10.15 -6.22 16.02
N THR A 129 -9.24 -5.41 16.61
CA THR A 129 -9.17 -5.25 18.04
C THR A 129 -10.41 -4.56 18.60
N ALA A 130 -11.02 -3.62 17.89
CA ALA A 130 -12.28 -2.99 18.27
C ALA A 130 -13.42 -4.02 18.33
N LEU A 131 -13.53 -4.91 17.35
CA LEU A 131 -14.50 -6.01 17.37
C LEU A 131 -14.31 -6.93 18.59
N GLU A 132 -13.07 -7.35 18.87
CA GLU A 132 -12.75 -8.20 20.03
C GLU A 132 -13.14 -7.54 21.36
N LYS A 133 -13.14 -6.21 21.42
CA LYS A 133 -13.44 -5.40 22.61
C LYS A 133 -14.85 -4.79 22.59
N ASN A 134 -15.71 -5.17 21.64
CA ASN A 134 -17.06 -4.62 21.46
C ASN A 134 -17.10 -3.09 21.28
N ALA A 135 -16.02 -2.49 20.78
CA ALA A 135 -15.97 -1.08 20.43
C ALA A 135 -16.56 -0.85 19.02
N LYS A 136 -17.12 0.33 18.78
CA LYS A 136 -17.79 0.71 17.52
C LYS A 136 -16.99 1.68 16.68
N SER A 137 -15.94 2.26 17.26
CA SER A 137 -15.07 3.17 16.50
C SER A 137 -13.61 3.09 16.96
N VAL A 138 -12.73 3.54 16.07
CA VAL A 138 -11.30 3.70 16.33
C VAL A 138 -10.87 5.12 15.96
N HIS A 139 -10.09 5.77 16.83
CA HIS A 139 -9.52 7.09 16.61
C HIS A 139 -8.00 6.94 16.52
N LEU A 140 -7.43 7.33 15.40
CA LEU A 140 -6.06 7.00 15.02
C LEU A 140 -5.21 8.25 14.77
N VAL A 141 -3.90 8.10 15.01
CA VAL A 141 -2.91 9.12 14.69
C VAL A 141 -1.58 8.46 14.35
N SER A 142 -0.76 9.12 13.53
CA SER A 142 0.59 8.64 13.21
C SER A 142 1.47 8.63 14.45
N TYR A 143 2.28 7.57 14.62
CA TYR A 143 3.12 7.39 15.81
C TYR A 143 4.46 6.72 15.49
N PHE A 144 5.11 7.16 14.44
CA PHE A 144 6.43 6.64 14.09
C PHE A 144 7.50 7.18 15.04
N ASP A 145 8.46 6.35 15.41
CA ASP A 145 9.54 6.66 16.39
C ASP A 145 9.04 7.33 17.68
N LYS A 146 7.84 6.92 18.15
CA LYS A 146 7.15 7.46 19.34
C LYS A 146 6.76 8.95 19.23
N LYS A 147 6.78 9.51 18.02
CA LYS A 147 6.32 10.87 17.74
C LYS A 147 4.88 10.83 17.23
N THR A 148 4.03 11.64 17.81
CA THR A 148 2.66 11.82 17.34
C THR A 148 2.64 12.89 16.26
N VAL A 149 2.11 12.56 15.08
CA VAL A 149 1.82 13.53 14.02
C VAL A 149 0.31 13.63 13.91
N GLY A 150 -0.24 14.77 14.30
CA GLY A 150 -1.67 15.06 14.21
C GLY A 150 -2.10 15.54 12.83
N GLY A 151 -3.40 15.84 12.67
CA GLY A 151 -3.98 16.27 11.40
C GLY A 151 -4.23 15.09 10.45
N ASP A 152 -4.25 15.35 9.15
CA ASP A 152 -4.61 14.36 8.12
C ASP A 152 -3.40 13.57 7.57
N GLU A 153 -2.18 13.80 8.07
CA GLU A 153 -1.00 13.13 7.54
C GLU A 153 -0.55 11.95 8.41
N TYR A 154 -0.15 10.85 7.75
CA TYR A 154 0.56 9.76 8.40
C TYR A 154 1.96 9.59 7.81
N GLU A 155 2.89 9.22 8.69
CA GLU A 155 4.27 8.94 8.35
C GLU A 155 4.40 7.48 7.88
N CYS A 156 5.06 7.30 6.73
CA CYS A 156 5.36 6.01 6.14
C CYS A 156 6.85 5.92 5.80
N HIS A 157 7.49 4.86 6.22
CA HIS A 157 8.88 4.58 5.89
C HIS A 157 8.98 3.51 4.81
N VAL A 158 9.68 3.82 3.74
CA VAL A 158 9.85 2.98 2.55
C VAL A 158 11.30 2.47 2.48
N ALA A 159 11.45 1.17 2.60
CA ALA A 159 12.70 0.45 2.38
C ALA A 159 12.71 -0.21 0.98
N THR A 160 13.76 -0.92 0.64
CA THR A 160 13.90 -1.60 -0.67
C THR A 160 12.77 -2.61 -0.93
N TRP A 161 12.37 -3.35 0.09
CA TRP A 161 11.43 -4.48 -0.06
C TRP A 161 10.06 -4.25 0.59
N ASN A 162 9.95 -3.27 1.47
CA ASN A 162 8.71 -3.02 2.20
C ASN A 162 8.54 -1.56 2.58
N SER A 163 7.30 -1.18 2.82
CA SER A 163 6.92 0.05 3.52
C SER A 163 6.40 -0.27 4.91
N ARG A 164 6.46 0.70 5.82
CA ARG A 164 6.05 0.57 7.22
C ARG A 164 5.25 1.77 7.68
N VAL A 165 4.17 1.50 8.37
CA VAL A 165 3.35 2.51 9.05
C VAL A 165 3.18 2.12 10.51
N VAL A 166 3.26 3.09 11.41
CA VAL A 166 3.00 2.92 12.84
C VAL A 166 1.92 3.91 13.24
N LEU A 167 0.82 3.39 13.77
CA LEU A 167 -0.27 4.20 14.28
C LEU A 167 -0.46 3.95 15.78
N LYS A 168 -0.90 5.00 16.47
CA LYS A 168 -1.44 4.95 17.82
C LYS A 168 -2.94 5.19 17.74
N GLY A 169 -3.75 4.49 18.51
CA GLY A 169 -5.19 4.62 18.46
C GLY A 169 -5.89 4.26 19.74
N SER A 170 -7.07 4.84 19.93
CA SER A 170 -8.03 4.52 20.98
C SER A 170 -9.29 3.88 20.41
N LEU A 171 -9.94 3.05 21.21
CA LEU A 171 -11.16 2.31 20.86
C LEU A 171 -12.33 2.91 21.64
N HIS A 172 -13.50 3.04 20.96
CA HIS A 172 -14.71 3.64 21.53
C HIS A 172 -15.98 2.86 21.15
#